data_3dbd047f87977f3f6fb6319534fd9b7c
#
_entry.id   3dbd047f87977f3f6fb6319534fd9b7c
#
_cell.length_a   1.000
_cell.length_b   1.000
_cell.length_c   1.000
_cell.angle_alpha   90.00
_cell.angle_beta   90.00
_cell.angle_gamma   90.00
#
_symmetry.space_group_name_H-M   'P 1'
#
loop_
_entity.id
_entity.type
_entity.pdbx_description
1 polymer ?
#
loop_
_entity_poly.entity_id
_entity_poly.type
_entity_poly.pdbx_seq_one_letter_code
_entity_poly.pdbx_strand_id
1 'polypeptide(L)'
;MHIDMNSYFASVEQQANPFLRGKAIGVTGKRFDTNRENEAQRSIIATASREAKMQGIKTGMGTAEAKRLLPSLIIVPGDPEKYSEITHRFVTMFHELTSTVQQTSVDECYLDVTHEAKDYFGATMMAQAIREQLREVCGEAITASIGIGPNKLIAKLASESHKPNGLTVVPPQKVMGFTNKLQLRDFCGIGWRTERHLANLGVTTVEGLRNYPVDGLTREFKSWGLWLHEAAYGRDNTPVIADDEPQKSMGHSYTLPKDVDDPETLKRTLLGLADKVAWRLRRDGFAAGQVSVYFHFADLSGNGQQQRFQEPTADGLTLFRTAWSLIERWWDGTPVRLIGITAGMLSKKVDQQPLFKKEQKLLSVIDALDRVQSRFGSKSWTRASLVDVEFKARSSGWHYDHEL
;
A
#
# COMPACT_ATOMS: atom_id res chain seq x y z
N MET A 1 18.00 -0.14 -11.40
CA MET A 1 17.80 1.19 -10.79
C MET A 1 16.54 1.15 -9.94
N HIS A 2 16.53 1.79 -8.77
CA HIS A 2 15.34 1.98 -7.93
C HIS A 2 15.12 3.47 -7.71
N ILE A 3 13.89 3.94 -7.89
CA ILE A 3 13.49 5.35 -7.75
C ILE A 3 12.39 5.42 -6.70
N ASP A 4 12.55 6.31 -5.71
CA ASP A 4 11.63 6.49 -4.59
C ASP A 4 11.37 7.99 -4.39
N MET A 5 10.09 8.39 -4.48
CA MET A 5 9.68 9.78 -4.39
C MET A 5 9.72 10.27 -2.95
N ASN A 6 10.41 11.36 -2.70
CA ASN A 6 10.64 11.84 -1.33
C ASN A 6 9.38 12.46 -0.71
N SER A 7 8.93 11.91 0.43
CA SER A 7 7.75 12.41 1.16
C SER A 7 6.55 12.64 0.24
N TYR A 8 6.25 11.68 -0.63
CA TYR A 8 5.48 11.81 -1.86
C TYR A 8 4.20 12.64 -1.71
N PHE A 9 3.21 12.20 -0.91
CA PHE A 9 1.95 12.93 -0.77
C PHE A 9 2.16 14.37 -0.27
N ALA A 10 3.09 14.56 0.68
CA ALA A 10 3.38 15.88 1.19
C ALA A 10 4.04 16.78 0.13
N SER A 11 4.95 16.22 -0.68
CA SER A 11 5.58 16.95 -1.79
C SER A 11 4.56 17.34 -2.86
N VAL A 12 3.60 16.46 -3.18
CA VAL A 12 2.51 16.76 -4.11
C VAL A 12 1.62 17.89 -3.58
N GLU A 13 1.29 17.87 -2.27
CA GLU A 13 0.51 18.96 -1.66
C GLU A 13 1.28 20.28 -1.63
N GLN A 14 2.59 20.26 -1.35
CA GLN A 14 3.44 21.45 -1.42
C GLN A 14 3.64 21.94 -2.87
N GLN A 15 3.61 21.04 -3.87
CA GLN A 15 3.65 21.43 -5.28
C GLN A 15 2.36 22.09 -5.71
N ALA A 16 1.21 21.51 -5.33
CA ALA A 16 -0.11 22.02 -5.70
C ALA A 16 -0.47 23.33 -4.98
N ASN A 17 0.05 23.54 -3.76
CA ASN A 17 -0.22 24.73 -2.97
C ASN A 17 1.11 25.36 -2.49
N PRO A 18 1.60 26.41 -3.18
CA PRO A 18 2.84 27.09 -2.83
C PRO A 18 2.89 27.66 -1.39
N PHE A 19 1.76 27.96 -0.78
CA PHE A 19 1.70 28.42 0.62
C PHE A 19 2.09 27.35 1.63
N LEU A 20 2.12 26.06 1.23
CA LEU A 20 2.58 24.95 2.07
C LEU A 20 4.07 24.67 1.93
N ARG A 21 4.74 25.25 0.95
CA ARG A 21 6.20 25.06 0.73
C ARG A 21 7.00 25.55 1.93
N GLY A 22 7.97 24.74 2.34
CA GLY A 22 8.82 25.05 3.51
C GLY A 22 8.12 24.94 4.86
N LYS A 23 6.84 24.54 4.90
CA LYS A 23 6.10 24.34 6.15
C LYS A 23 6.05 22.88 6.56
N ALA A 24 6.00 22.64 7.86
CA ALA A 24 5.76 21.32 8.41
C ALA A 24 4.30 20.92 8.17
N ILE A 25 4.08 19.99 7.23
CA ILE A 25 2.75 19.46 6.93
C ILE A 25 2.69 17.95 7.18
N GLY A 26 1.52 17.47 7.60
CA GLY A 26 1.18 16.06 7.70
C GLY A 26 -0.04 15.75 6.86
N VAL A 27 0.11 14.88 5.87
CA VAL A 27 -1.00 14.44 5.01
C VAL A 27 -1.73 13.28 5.67
N THR A 28 -3.06 13.32 5.68
CA THR A 28 -3.94 12.31 6.30
C THR A 28 -4.85 11.68 5.25
N GLY A 29 -5.84 10.90 5.68
CA GLY A 29 -6.89 10.41 4.79
C GLY A 29 -7.76 11.54 4.22
N LYS A 30 -8.37 11.33 3.05
CA LYS A 30 -9.16 12.30 2.26
C LYS A 30 -10.24 13.06 3.07
N ARG A 31 -10.74 12.49 4.17
CA ARG A 31 -11.83 13.10 4.97
C ARG A 31 -11.40 13.50 6.38
N PHE A 32 -10.17 13.96 6.54
CA PHE A 32 -9.82 14.65 7.77
C PHE A 32 -10.53 16.00 7.77
N ASP A 33 -11.41 16.24 8.77
CA ASP A 33 -12.13 17.51 8.88
C ASP A 33 -11.26 18.51 9.64
N THR A 34 -10.71 19.47 8.91
CA THR A 34 -9.88 20.54 9.49
C THR A 34 -10.66 21.48 10.39
N ASN A 35 -11.99 21.60 10.21
CA ASN A 35 -12.84 22.41 11.06
C ASN A 35 -13.11 21.76 12.43
N ARG A 36 -12.78 20.47 12.58
CA ARG A 36 -12.92 19.69 13.80
C ARG A 36 -11.57 19.24 14.36
N GLU A 37 -10.53 20.03 14.20
CA GLU A 37 -9.17 19.68 14.66
C GLU A 37 -9.09 19.35 16.16
N ASN A 38 -9.97 19.95 16.97
CA ASN A 38 -10.03 19.72 18.41
C ASN A 38 -10.84 18.47 18.82
N GLU A 39 -11.54 17.83 17.88
CA GLU A 39 -12.20 16.56 18.13
C GLU A 39 -11.20 15.40 17.97
N ALA A 40 -11.34 14.35 18.77
CA ALA A 40 -10.49 13.15 18.70
C ALA A 40 -10.76 12.37 17.41
N GLN A 41 -10.23 12.85 16.29
CA GLN A 41 -10.33 12.17 15.00
C GLN A 41 -9.37 10.98 14.95
N ARG A 42 -9.88 9.81 14.57
CA ARG A 42 -9.08 8.60 14.35
C ARG A 42 -8.42 8.67 12.97
N SER A 43 -7.35 9.44 12.87
CA SER A 43 -6.55 9.57 11.67
C SER A 43 -5.07 9.44 11.98
N ILE A 44 -4.30 9.03 10.98
CA ILE A 44 -2.86 8.90 11.03
C ILE A 44 -2.21 9.78 9.96
N ILE A 45 -0.97 10.16 10.19
CA ILE A 45 -0.13 10.81 9.19
C ILE A 45 0.28 9.76 8.16
N ALA A 46 -0.30 9.81 6.97
CA ALA A 46 0.07 8.95 5.85
C ALA A 46 1.45 9.30 5.31
N THR A 47 1.76 10.61 5.21
CA THR A 47 3.09 11.10 4.84
C THR A 47 3.34 12.46 5.50
N ALA A 48 4.53 12.66 6.04
CA ALA A 48 4.97 13.93 6.58
C ALA A 48 5.95 14.62 5.63
N SER A 49 5.90 15.95 5.52
CA SER A 49 6.88 16.73 4.78
C SER A 49 8.27 16.62 5.41
N ARG A 50 9.30 17.02 4.67
CA ARG A 50 10.69 17.04 5.16
C ARG A 50 10.80 17.87 6.44
N GLU A 51 10.19 19.03 6.47
CA GLU A 51 10.17 19.95 7.62
C GLU A 51 9.52 19.31 8.85
N ALA A 52 8.42 18.57 8.64
CA ALA A 52 7.76 17.84 9.71
C ALA A 52 8.59 16.64 10.20
N LYS A 53 9.21 15.88 9.28
CA LYS A 53 10.10 14.76 9.63
C LYS A 53 11.30 15.22 10.47
N MET A 54 11.89 16.38 10.15
CA MET A 54 12.98 16.98 10.93
C MET A 54 12.55 17.35 12.36
N GLN A 55 11.25 17.57 12.60
CA GLN A 55 10.67 17.83 13.93
C GLN A 55 10.14 16.55 14.60
N GLY A 56 10.49 15.37 14.07
CA GLY A 56 10.15 14.09 14.67
C GLY A 56 8.79 13.49 14.27
N ILE A 57 8.07 14.13 13.36
CA ILE A 57 6.81 13.57 12.85
C ILE A 57 7.08 12.38 11.93
N LYS A 58 6.40 11.27 12.17
CA LYS A 58 6.60 10.01 11.44
C LYS A 58 5.35 9.57 10.71
N THR A 59 5.53 8.85 9.61
CA THR A 59 4.46 8.09 8.94
C THR A 59 3.85 7.08 9.91
N GLY A 60 2.52 6.97 9.92
CA GLY A 60 1.79 6.12 10.86
C GLY A 60 1.50 6.75 12.24
N MET A 61 2.09 7.91 12.56
CA MET A 61 1.81 8.62 13.81
C MET A 61 0.37 9.12 13.83
N GLY A 62 -0.32 8.99 14.96
CA GLY A 62 -1.67 9.56 15.13
C GLY A 62 -1.66 11.08 15.02
N THR A 63 -2.69 11.66 14.40
CA THR A 63 -2.77 13.13 14.22
C THR A 63 -2.75 13.89 15.54
N ALA A 64 -3.42 13.40 16.57
CA ALA A 64 -3.41 14.00 17.90
C ALA A 64 -2.02 13.95 18.57
N GLU A 65 -1.28 12.85 18.38
CA GLU A 65 0.10 12.72 18.84
C GLU A 65 1.02 13.69 18.09
N ALA A 66 0.89 13.75 16.76
CA ALA A 66 1.65 14.63 15.90
C ALA A 66 1.44 16.11 16.27
N LYS A 67 0.20 16.53 16.54
CA LYS A 67 -0.15 17.90 16.99
C LYS A 67 0.37 18.20 18.39
N ARG A 68 0.42 17.21 19.30
CA ARG A 68 1.05 17.40 20.62
C ARG A 68 2.56 17.60 20.52
N LEU A 69 3.21 16.84 19.62
CA LEU A 69 4.65 16.95 19.39
C LEU A 69 5.00 18.26 18.66
N LEU A 70 4.22 18.64 17.67
CA LEU A 70 4.40 19.85 16.87
C LEU A 70 3.06 20.59 16.70
N PRO A 71 2.71 21.52 17.63
CA PRO A 71 1.45 22.29 17.57
C PRO A 71 1.27 23.08 16.27
N SER A 72 2.36 23.54 15.66
CA SER A 72 2.36 24.27 14.39
C SER A 72 2.20 23.38 13.14
N LEU A 73 2.17 22.05 13.30
CA LEU A 73 1.98 21.12 12.19
C LEU A 73 0.66 21.41 11.44
N ILE A 74 0.74 21.60 10.15
CA ILE A 74 -0.45 21.77 9.30
C ILE A 74 -0.93 20.39 8.88
N ILE A 75 -2.15 20.02 9.25
CA ILE A 75 -2.76 18.77 8.77
C ILE A 75 -3.47 19.05 7.45
N VAL A 76 -3.11 18.29 6.43
CA VAL A 76 -3.67 18.40 5.08
C VAL A 76 -4.45 17.12 4.78
N PRO A 77 -5.75 17.23 4.42
CA PRO A 77 -6.50 16.08 3.90
C PRO A 77 -5.88 15.59 2.59
N GLY A 78 -5.60 14.29 2.50
CA GLY A 78 -5.02 13.70 1.29
C GLY A 78 -5.99 13.69 0.12
N ASP A 79 -5.43 13.83 -1.08
CA ASP A 79 -6.13 13.74 -2.35
C ASP A 79 -5.56 12.61 -3.21
N PRO A 80 -6.09 11.38 -3.07
CA PRO A 80 -5.59 10.21 -3.81
C PRO A 80 -5.65 10.36 -5.33
N GLU A 81 -6.62 11.11 -5.87
CA GLU A 81 -6.76 11.35 -7.32
C GLU A 81 -5.57 12.14 -7.86
N LYS A 82 -5.23 13.21 -7.17
CA LYS A 82 -4.03 14.01 -7.45
C LYS A 82 -2.75 13.18 -7.40
N TYR A 83 -2.63 12.31 -6.38
CA TYR A 83 -1.44 11.47 -6.24
C TYR A 83 -1.34 10.46 -7.37
N SER A 84 -2.46 9.81 -7.73
CA SER A 84 -2.50 8.87 -8.85
C SER A 84 -2.15 9.53 -10.18
N GLU A 85 -2.65 10.72 -10.43
CA GLU A 85 -2.35 11.50 -11.63
C GLU A 85 -0.85 11.82 -11.74
N ILE A 86 -0.22 12.27 -10.66
CA ILE A 86 1.21 12.54 -10.65
C ILE A 86 2.02 11.25 -10.81
N THR A 87 1.59 10.16 -10.18
CA THR A 87 2.19 8.83 -10.36
C THR A 87 2.14 8.41 -11.83
N HIS A 88 0.99 8.55 -12.48
CA HIS A 88 0.84 8.22 -13.88
C HIS A 88 1.82 9.00 -14.76
N ARG A 89 2.01 10.29 -14.50
CA ARG A 89 2.94 11.14 -15.27
C ARG A 89 4.38 10.64 -15.18
N PHE A 90 4.91 10.41 -13.98
CA PHE A 90 6.30 9.97 -13.86
C PHE A 90 6.50 8.50 -14.29
N VAL A 91 5.51 7.62 -14.11
CA VAL A 91 5.60 6.24 -14.61
C VAL A 91 5.59 6.22 -16.13
N THR A 92 4.76 7.04 -16.79
CA THR A 92 4.79 7.20 -18.25
C THR A 92 6.16 7.66 -18.73
N MET A 93 6.74 8.66 -18.07
CA MET A 93 8.10 9.14 -18.38
C MET A 93 9.14 8.02 -18.19
N PHE A 94 9.02 7.15 -17.18
CA PHE A 94 9.97 6.02 -17.01
C PHE A 94 9.85 5.00 -18.14
N HIS A 95 8.65 4.76 -18.67
CA HIS A 95 8.45 3.87 -19.82
C HIS A 95 9.05 4.41 -21.14
N GLU A 96 9.29 5.72 -21.24
CA GLU A 96 10.02 6.31 -22.36
C GLU A 96 11.54 6.00 -22.31
N LEU A 97 12.05 5.68 -21.10
CA LEU A 97 13.47 5.43 -20.87
C LEU A 97 13.85 3.96 -20.98
N THR A 98 12.98 3.06 -20.59
CA THR A 98 13.18 1.60 -20.68
C THR A 98 11.84 0.89 -20.79
N SER A 99 11.83 -0.24 -21.50
CA SER A 99 10.63 -1.10 -21.59
C SER A 99 10.32 -1.86 -20.30
N THR A 100 11.28 -1.95 -19.38
CA THR A 100 11.18 -2.79 -18.18
C THR A 100 11.09 -1.92 -16.93
N VAL A 101 9.88 -1.43 -16.67
CA VAL A 101 9.51 -0.65 -15.49
C VAL A 101 8.59 -1.49 -14.60
N GLN A 102 8.98 -1.71 -13.36
CA GLN A 102 8.15 -2.35 -12.35
C GLN A 102 7.77 -1.34 -11.29
N GLN A 103 6.54 -0.94 -11.30
CA GLN A 103 5.99 -0.09 -10.27
C GLN A 103 5.67 -0.95 -9.02
N THR A 104 6.24 -0.67 -7.84
CA THR A 104 6.03 -1.42 -6.58
C THR A 104 5.18 -0.69 -5.55
N SER A 105 5.02 0.62 -5.67
CA SER A 105 4.06 1.45 -4.90
C SER A 105 3.63 2.69 -5.70
N VAL A 106 2.79 3.55 -5.14
CA VAL A 106 2.41 4.82 -5.77
C VAL A 106 3.58 5.78 -5.95
N ASP A 107 4.70 5.52 -5.27
CA ASP A 107 5.87 6.40 -5.18
C ASP A 107 7.20 5.69 -5.46
N GLU A 108 7.19 4.39 -5.76
CA GLU A 108 8.39 3.59 -5.99
C GLU A 108 8.33 2.79 -7.29
N CYS A 109 9.43 2.83 -8.05
CA CYS A 109 9.60 2.02 -9.25
C CYS A 109 11.00 1.40 -9.32
N TYR A 110 11.07 0.17 -9.87
CA TYR A 110 12.32 -0.40 -10.39
C TYR A 110 12.35 -0.26 -11.89
N LEU A 111 13.53 0.10 -12.41
CA LEU A 111 13.83 0.16 -13.83
C LEU A 111 15.01 -0.78 -14.12
N ASP A 112 14.84 -1.70 -15.04
CA ASP A 112 15.98 -2.39 -15.61
C ASP A 112 16.54 -1.51 -16.75
N VAL A 113 17.73 -0.99 -16.53
CA VAL A 113 18.41 -0.07 -17.45
C VAL A 113 19.71 -0.70 -17.99
N THR A 114 19.84 -2.02 -17.88
CA THR A 114 21.07 -2.74 -18.24
C THR A 114 21.45 -2.53 -19.71
N HIS A 115 20.48 -2.55 -20.61
CA HIS A 115 20.70 -2.38 -22.03
C HIS A 115 20.92 -0.91 -22.44
N GLU A 116 20.09 -0.02 -21.88
CA GLU A 116 20.08 1.39 -22.24
C GLU A 116 21.31 2.12 -21.69
N ALA A 117 21.69 1.84 -20.46
CA ALA A 117 22.78 2.52 -19.78
C ALA A 117 24.17 1.94 -20.12
N LYS A 118 24.25 0.68 -20.55
CA LYS A 118 25.48 -0.08 -20.88
C LYS A 118 26.40 -0.31 -19.67
N ASP A 119 26.65 0.67 -18.85
CA ASP A 119 27.50 0.59 -17.66
C ASP A 119 26.96 1.49 -16.50
N TYR A 120 27.66 1.47 -15.35
CA TYR A 120 27.30 2.25 -14.19
C TYR A 120 27.46 3.76 -14.39
N PHE A 121 28.33 4.19 -15.30
CA PHE A 121 28.47 5.60 -15.66
C PHE A 121 27.24 6.06 -16.44
N GLY A 122 26.86 5.34 -17.49
CA GLY A 122 25.64 5.60 -18.26
C GLY A 122 24.38 5.58 -17.38
N ALA A 123 24.28 4.61 -16.47
CA ALA A 123 23.18 4.56 -15.50
C ALA A 123 23.16 5.80 -14.56
N THR A 124 24.33 6.32 -14.19
CA THR A 124 24.44 7.55 -13.39
C THR A 124 23.94 8.78 -14.16
N MET A 125 24.35 8.90 -15.43
CA MET A 125 23.90 10.00 -16.30
C MET A 125 22.39 9.93 -16.53
N MET A 126 21.85 8.73 -16.75
CA MET A 126 20.40 8.51 -16.87
C MET A 126 19.67 8.92 -15.60
N ALA A 127 20.17 8.55 -14.42
CA ALA A 127 19.56 8.95 -13.14
C ALA A 127 19.56 10.46 -12.93
N GLN A 128 20.59 11.17 -13.37
CA GLN A 128 20.64 12.63 -13.36
C GLN A 128 19.58 13.24 -14.29
N ALA A 129 19.46 12.73 -15.50
CA ALA A 129 18.45 13.16 -16.46
C ALA A 129 17.02 12.90 -15.92
N ILE A 130 16.77 11.74 -15.30
CA ILE A 130 15.48 11.45 -14.62
C ILE A 130 15.15 12.49 -13.58
N ARG A 131 16.10 12.93 -12.75
CA ARG A 131 15.86 13.94 -11.73
C ARG A 131 15.48 15.30 -12.32
N GLU A 132 16.06 15.68 -13.45
CA GLU A 132 15.72 16.90 -14.19
C GLU A 132 14.33 16.79 -14.81
N GLN A 133 14.06 15.70 -15.52
CA GLN A 133 12.75 15.43 -16.13
C GLN A 133 11.62 15.36 -15.09
N LEU A 134 11.86 14.75 -13.91
CA LEU A 134 10.88 14.74 -12.82
C LEU A 134 10.50 16.16 -12.38
N ARG A 135 11.47 17.07 -12.33
CA ARG A 135 11.22 18.47 -11.99
C ARG A 135 10.38 19.18 -13.05
N GLU A 136 10.59 18.88 -14.32
CA GLU A 136 9.82 19.44 -15.43
C GLU A 136 8.40 18.87 -15.47
N VAL A 137 8.25 17.55 -15.32
CA VAL A 137 6.97 16.84 -15.48
C VAL A 137 6.08 16.97 -14.23
N CYS A 138 6.68 16.88 -13.03
CA CYS A 138 5.95 16.83 -11.76
C CYS A 138 6.06 18.12 -10.93
N GLY A 139 7.05 18.98 -11.22
CA GLY A 139 7.29 20.24 -10.52
C GLY A 139 8.41 20.17 -9.48
N GLU A 140 8.90 21.35 -9.07
CA GLU A 140 10.12 21.51 -8.26
C GLU A 140 10.04 20.91 -6.84
N ALA A 141 8.85 20.88 -6.24
CA ALA A 141 8.68 20.34 -4.89
C ALA A 141 8.74 18.81 -4.85
N ILE A 142 8.58 18.15 -6.01
CA ILE A 142 8.58 16.69 -6.12
C ILE A 142 9.98 16.23 -6.49
N THR A 143 10.62 15.49 -5.59
CA THR A 143 11.97 14.97 -5.80
C THR A 143 12.03 13.48 -5.52
N ALA A 144 13.03 12.78 -6.08
CA ALA A 144 13.24 11.36 -5.87
C ALA A 144 14.64 11.07 -5.35
N SER A 145 14.77 10.02 -4.55
CA SER A 145 16.05 9.38 -4.25
C SER A 145 16.23 8.17 -5.17
N ILE A 146 17.40 8.07 -5.79
CA ILE A 146 17.69 7.06 -6.80
C ILE A 146 18.85 6.19 -6.34
N GLY A 147 18.64 4.88 -6.39
CA GLY A 147 19.68 3.88 -6.14
C GLY A 147 19.98 3.05 -7.38
N ILE A 148 21.25 2.86 -7.66
CA ILE A 148 21.72 2.01 -8.76
C ILE A 148 22.53 0.86 -8.18
N GLY A 149 22.17 -0.37 -8.51
CA GLY A 149 22.83 -1.59 -8.04
C GLY A 149 22.70 -2.74 -9.01
N PRO A 150 23.44 -3.84 -8.78
CA PRO A 150 23.42 -5.00 -9.66
C PRO A 150 22.12 -5.81 -9.60
N ASN A 151 21.28 -5.58 -8.60
CA ASN A 151 19.99 -6.23 -8.40
C ASN A 151 19.02 -5.31 -7.67
N LYS A 152 17.75 -5.76 -7.51
CA LYS A 152 16.68 -4.99 -6.88
C LYS A 152 16.98 -4.64 -5.43
N LEU A 153 17.48 -5.59 -4.65
CA LEU A 153 17.82 -5.39 -3.24
C LEU A 153 18.83 -4.25 -3.07
N ILE A 154 19.95 -4.32 -3.76
CA ILE A 154 21.01 -3.30 -3.66
C ILE A 154 20.56 -1.95 -4.20
N ALA A 155 19.80 -1.93 -5.30
CA ALA A 155 19.24 -0.69 -5.84
C ALA A 155 18.31 0.00 -4.82
N LYS A 156 17.44 -0.77 -4.13
CA LYS A 156 16.56 -0.22 -3.09
C LYS A 156 17.33 0.27 -1.87
N LEU A 157 18.24 -0.53 -1.34
CA LEU A 157 19.11 -0.13 -0.21
C LEU A 157 19.91 1.13 -0.53
N ALA A 158 20.39 1.25 -1.78
CA ALA A 158 21.12 2.43 -2.23
C ALA A 158 20.25 3.69 -2.28
N SER A 159 18.98 3.60 -2.73
CA SER A 159 18.06 4.74 -2.76
C SER A 159 17.69 5.23 -1.36
N GLU A 160 17.64 4.32 -0.37
CA GLU A 160 17.36 4.65 1.02
C GLU A 160 18.55 5.29 1.76
N SER A 161 19.79 4.98 1.35
CA SER A 161 21.00 5.34 2.09
C SER A 161 21.28 6.86 2.17
N HIS A 162 20.81 7.63 1.19
CA HIS A 162 21.00 9.09 1.13
C HIS A 162 19.68 9.81 0.77
N LYS A 163 18.66 9.67 1.61
CA LYS A 163 17.43 10.45 1.49
C LYS A 163 17.54 11.80 2.22
N PRO A 164 16.91 12.89 1.76
CA PRO A 164 16.14 13.01 0.52
C PRO A 164 17.00 13.41 -0.69
N ASN A 165 16.45 13.21 -1.90
CA ASN A 165 17.01 13.67 -3.18
C ASN A 165 18.43 13.15 -3.43
N GLY A 166 18.76 11.96 -2.94
CA GLY A 166 20.07 11.34 -3.10
C GLY A 166 20.21 10.56 -4.42
N LEU A 167 21.46 10.36 -4.83
CA LEU A 167 21.83 9.44 -5.88
C LEU A 167 22.98 8.56 -5.38
N THR A 168 22.74 7.27 -5.25
CA THR A 168 23.71 6.33 -4.72
C THR A 168 23.95 5.20 -5.72
N VAL A 169 25.22 4.99 -6.06
CA VAL A 169 25.65 3.98 -7.05
C VAL A 169 26.52 2.92 -6.36
N VAL A 170 26.07 1.68 -6.40
CA VAL A 170 26.73 0.54 -5.77
C VAL A 170 27.03 -0.52 -6.84
N PRO A 171 28.19 -0.45 -7.54
CA PRO A 171 28.60 -1.47 -8.48
C PRO A 171 28.96 -2.79 -7.75
N PRO A 172 29.02 -3.94 -8.46
CA PRO A 172 29.23 -5.27 -7.86
C PRO A 172 30.41 -5.33 -6.88
N GLN A 173 31.52 -4.70 -7.20
CA GLN A 173 32.73 -4.69 -6.38
C GLN A 173 32.56 -3.96 -5.04
N LYS A 174 31.57 -3.06 -4.94
CA LYS A 174 31.29 -2.28 -3.72
C LYS A 174 30.18 -2.88 -2.86
N VAL A 175 29.48 -3.92 -3.31
CA VAL A 175 28.30 -4.49 -2.61
C VAL A 175 28.64 -4.91 -1.20
N MET A 176 29.71 -5.67 -1.00
CA MET A 176 30.10 -6.15 0.35
C MET A 176 30.44 -4.99 1.28
N GLY A 177 31.22 -4.02 0.81
CA GLY A 177 31.57 -2.85 1.61
C GLY A 177 30.40 -1.92 1.89
N PHE A 178 29.37 -1.93 1.03
CA PHE A 178 28.13 -1.19 1.23
C PHE A 178 27.25 -1.88 2.26
N THR A 179 26.98 -3.19 2.10
CA THR A 179 26.10 -3.94 3.02
C THR A 179 26.67 -4.03 4.44
N ASN A 180 27.99 -4.06 4.60
CA ASN A 180 28.64 -4.04 5.92
C ASN A 180 28.38 -2.77 6.75
N LYS A 181 28.00 -1.67 6.13
CA LYS A 181 27.68 -0.39 6.79
C LYS A 181 26.22 -0.27 7.21
N LEU A 182 25.38 -1.20 6.74
CA LEU A 182 23.95 -1.17 6.98
C LEU A 182 23.59 -1.85 8.31
N GLN A 183 22.48 -1.42 8.87
CA GLN A 183 21.83 -2.12 9.98
C GLN A 183 20.89 -3.21 9.43
N LEU A 184 20.56 -4.19 10.24
CA LEU A 184 19.61 -5.24 9.84
C LEU A 184 18.24 -4.66 9.41
N ARG A 185 17.80 -3.59 10.06
CA ARG A 185 16.53 -2.91 9.74
C ARG A 185 16.50 -2.17 8.41
N ASP A 186 17.65 -1.89 7.82
CA ASP A 186 17.71 -1.24 6.53
C ASP A 186 17.22 -2.18 5.41
N PHE A 187 17.30 -3.51 5.66
CA PHE A 187 16.82 -4.51 4.71
C PHE A 187 15.29 -4.58 4.70
N CYS A 188 14.70 -4.39 3.51
CA CYS A 188 13.27 -4.58 3.31
C CYS A 188 12.81 -5.94 3.80
N GLY A 189 11.79 -5.97 4.67
CA GLY A 189 11.30 -7.19 5.31
C GLY A 189 11.85 -7.44 6.71
N ILE A 190 12.94 -6.82 7.12
CA ILE A 190 13.44 -6.89 8.49
C ILE A 190 12.82 -5.76 9.33
N GLY A 191 11.64 -6.01 9.87
CA GLY A 191 11.01 -5.15 10.85
C GLY A 191 11.54 -5.40 12.28
N TRP A 192 11.06 -4.61 13.25
CA TRP A 192 11.49 -4.71 14.65
C TRP A 192 11.30 -6.10 15.28
N ARG A 193 10.26 -6.84 14.85
CA ARG A 193 10.02 -8.22 15.35
C ARG A 193 11.06 -9.19 14.83
N THR A 194 11.40 -9.10 13.56
CA THR A 194 12.42 -9.92 12.93
C THR A 194 13.80 -9.61 13.47
N GLU A 195 14.14 -8.34 13.61
CA GLU A 195 15.41 -7.90 14.21
C GLU A 195 15.53 -8.43 15.64
N ARG A 196 14.47 -8.33 16.45
CA ARG A 196 14.45 -8.91 17.81
C ARG A 196 14.60 -10.42 17.81
N HIS A 197 13.98 -11.12 16.87
CA HIS A 197 14.14 -12.58 16.73
C HIS A 197 15.58 -12.94 16.35
N LEU A 198 16.16 -12.24 15.39
CA LEU A 198 17.58 -12.41 15.03
C LEU A 198 18.51 -12.11 16.21
N ALA A 199 18.25 -11.08 16.99
CA ALA A 199 19.03 -10.76 18.19
C ALA A 199 18.96 -11.87 19.25
N ASN A 200 17.80 -12.53 19.43
CA ASN A 200 17.67 -13.70 20.30
C ASN A 200 18.50 -14.90 19.83
N LEU A 201 18.83 -14.96 18.53
CA LEU A 201 19.73 -15.97 17.95
C LEU A 201 21.21 -15.53 18.00
N GLY A 202 21.51 -14.37 18.60
CA GLY A 202 22.84 -13.79 18.65
C GLY A 202 23.25 -13.02 17.39
N VAL A 203 22.32 -12.77 16.46
CA VAL A 203 22.55 -12.08 15.19
C VAL A 203 22.11 -10.61 15.32
N THR A 204 23.06 -9.71 15.47
CA THR A 204 22.80 -8.26 15.64
C THR A 204 23.37 -7.39 14.54
N THR A 205 24.16 -7.96 13.62
CA THR A 205 24.81 -7.25 12.51
C THR A 205 24.60 -7.99 11.20
N VAL A 206 24.80 -7.31 10.07
CA VAL A 206 24.76 -7.92 8.73
C VAL A 206 25.86 -8.98 8.57
N GLU A 207 27.03 -8.73 9.12
CA GLU A 207 28.12 -9.72 9.13
C GLU A 207 27.74 -10.94 9.98
N GLY A 208 27.15 -10.75 11.17
CA GLY A 208 26.63 -11.83 11.99
C GLY A 208 25.55 -12.65 11.27
N LEU A 209 24.66 -11.99 10.51
CA LEU A 209 23.65 -12.66 9.70
C LEU A 209 24.26 -13.51 8.58
N ARG A 210 25.33 -13.02 7.96
CA ARG A 210 26.08 -13.72 6.91
C ARG A 210 26.81 -14.96 7.43
N ASN A 211 27.37 -14.85 8.63
CA ASN A 211 28.14 -15.91 9.26
C ASN A 211 27.27 -16.94 10.00
N TYR A 212 25.97 -16.63 10.19
CA TYR A 212 25.06 -17.56 10.86
C TYR A 212 24.72 -18.74 9.94
N PRO A 213 24.69 -19.99 10.47
CA PRO A 213 24.41 -21.17 9.66
C PRO A 213 23.07 -21.06 8.94
N VAL A 214 23.06 -21.27 7.63
CA VAL A 214 21.83 -21.15 6.80
C VAL A 214 20.74 -22.13 7.23
N ASP A 215 21.13 -23.34 7.69
CA ASP A 215 20.18 -24.32 8.23
C ASP A 215 19.50 -23.83 9.51
N GLY A 216 20.20 -23.05 10.32
CA GLY A 216 19.63 -22.39 11.49
C GLY A 216 18.60 -21.33 11.09
N LEU A 217 18.93 -20.47 10.11
CA LEU A 217 17.99 -19.48 9.59
C LEU A 217 16.76 -20.13 8.94
N THR A 218 16.93 -21.19 8.16
CA THR A 218 15.82 -21.88 7.51
C THR A 218 14.93 -22.63 8.48
N ARG A 219 15.48 -23.11 9.60
CA ARG A 219 14.70 -23.72 10.68
C ARG A 219 13.76 -22.69 11.32
N GLU A 220 14.26 -21.50 11.60
CA GLU A 220 13.51 -20.42 12.27
C GLU A 220 12.57 -19.68 11.32
N PHE A 221 13.04 -19.32 10.14
CA PHE A 221 12.35 -18.44 9.20
C PHE A 221 11.83 -19.12 7.93
N LYS A 222 11.98 -20.48 7.83
CA LYS A 222 11.58 -21.28 6.66
C LYS A 222 12.30 -20.79 5.38
N SER A 223 11.59 -20.72 4.26
CA SER A 223 12.15 -20.23 3.00
C SER A 223 12.71 -18.80 3.08
N TRP A 224 12.16 -17.98 3.97
CA TRP A 224 12.65 -16.63 4.18
C TRP A 224 14.03 -16.57 4.86
N GLY A 225 14.40 -17.62 5.62
CA GLY A 225 15.75 -17.75 6.18
C GLY A 225 16.85 -17.84 5.13
N LEU A 226 16.59 -18.54 4.01
CA LEU A 226 17.49 -18.55 2.87
C LEU A 226 17.63 -17.16 2.24
N TRP A 227 16.49 -16.46 2.06
CA TRP A 227 16.53 -15.08 1.55
C TRP A 227 17.33 -14.15 2.47
N LEU A 228 17.15 -14.23 3.80
CA LEU A 228 17.92 -13.43 4.75
C LEU A 228 19.43 -13.65 4.59
N HIS A 229 19.85 -14.90 4.44
CA HIS A 229 21.25 -15.26 4.24
C HIS A 229 21.80 -14.67 2.94
N GLU A 230 21.11 -14.86 1.80
CA GLU A 230 21.52 -14.32 0.52
C GLU A 230 21.51 -12.77 0.51
N ALA A 231 20.51 -12.16 1.11
CA ALA A 231 20.40 -10.72 1.26
C ALA A 231 21.60 -10.12 2.04
N ALA A 232 22.11 -10.82 3.06
CA ALA A 232 23.28 -10.39 3.81
C ALA A 232 24.55 -10.33 2.94
N TYR A 233 24.62 -11.13 1.86
CA TYR A 233 25.65 -11.04 0.83
C TYR A 233 25.32 -10.02 -0.28
N GLY A 234 24.18 -9.37 -0.19
CA GLY A 234 23.68 -8.46 -1.23
C GLY A 234 23.22 -9.18 -2.50
N ARG A 235 22.85 -10.44 -2.42
CA ARG A 235 22.39 -11.27 -3.53
C ARG A 235 20.87 -11.26 -3.59
N ASP A 236 20.34 -11.02 -4.77
CA ASP A 236 18.94 -11.07 -5.10
C ASP A 236 18.80 -11.38 -6.60
N ASN A 237 18.15 -12.48 -6.91
CA ASN A 237 17.94 -12.94 -8.28
C ASN A 237 16.54 -12.62 -8.81
N THR A 238 15.75 -11.83 -8.06
CA THR A 238 14.41 -11.44 -8.51
C THR A 238 14.52 -10.47 -9.68
N PRO A 239 13.91 -10.78 -10.85
CA PRO A 239 13.94 -9.89 -12.00
C PRO A 239 13.08 -8.64 -11.76
N VAL A 240 13.34 -7.59 -12.50
CA VAL A 240 12.39 -6.50 -12.69
C VAL A 240 11.34 -7.01 -13.68
N ILE A 241 10.07 -6.96 -13.32
CA ILE A 241 8.96 -7.49 -14.10
C ILE A 241 8.12 -6.30 -14.59
N ALA A 242 8.01 -6.14 -15.90
CA ALA A 242 7.27 -5.04 -16.53
C ALA A 242 5.74 -5.21 -16.38
N ASP A 243 5.27 -6.46 -16.30
CA ASP A 243 3.84 -6.74 -16.16
C ASP A 243 3.44 -6.84 -14.68
N ASP A 244 2.29 -6.30 -14.35
CA ASP A 244 1.69 -6.46 -13.04
C ASP A 244 1.43 -7.94 -12.75
N GLU A 245 1.92 -8.43 -11.60
CA GLU A 245 1.51 -9.75 -11.12
C GLU A 245 -0.03 -9.79 -10.95
N PRO A 246 -0.69 -10.89 -11.35
CA PRO A 246 -2.12 -11.04 -11.15
C PRO A 246 -2.49 -10.82 -9.68
N GLN A 247 -3.52 -10.03 -9.45
CA GLN A 247 -4.01 -9.77 -8.09
C GLN A 247 -4.38 -11.07 -7.38
N LYS A 248 -3.81 -11.31 -6.20
CA LYS A 248 -4.04 -12.53 -5.38
C LYS A 248 -5.27 -12.38 -4.50
N SER A 249 -5.61 -11.14 -4.14
CA SER A 249 -6.77 -10.82 -3.31
C SER A 249 -7.23 -9.37 -3.51
N MET A 250 -8.50 -9.11 -3.21
CA MET A 250 -9.10 -7.77 -3.15
C MET A 250 -9.79 -7.59 -1.80
N GLY A 251 -9.43 -6.57 -1.05
CA GLY A 251 -10.03 -6.32 0.25
C GLY A 251 -10.32 -4.85 0.50
N HIS A 252 -11.21 -4.60 1.45
CA HIS A 252 -11.46 -3.28 1.99
C HIS A 252 -11.65 -3.36 3.50
N SER A 253 -11.08 -2.40 4.22
CA SER A 253 -11.25 -2.28 5.67
C SER A 253 -11.65 -0.86 6.04
N TYR A 254 -12.37 -0.72 7.15
CA TYR A 254 -12.82 0.57 7.64
C TYR A 254 -12.58 0.71 9.14
N THR A 255 -11.85 1.74 9.53
CA THR A 255 -11.72 2.13 10.94
C THR A 255 -12.93 2.95 11.30
N LEU A 256 -13.73 2.45 12.25
CA LEU A 256 -14.94 3.10 12.72
C LEU A 256 -14.63 4.41 13.46
N PRO A 257 -15.48 5.44 13.39
CA PRO A 257 -15.26 6.73 14.07
C PRO A 257 -15.14 6.57 15.59
N LYS A 258 -15.86 5.62 16.15
CA LYS A 258 -15.80 5.17 17.56
C LYS A 258 -15.82 3.65 17.61
N ASP A 259 -15.43 3.05 18.73
CA ASP A 259 -15.59 1.62 18.91
C ASP A 259 -17.08 1.28 18.99
N VAL A 260 -17.49 0.20 18.30
CA VAL A 260 -18.89 -0.18 18.11
C VAL A 260 -19.09 -1.64 18.52
N ASP A 261 -20.09 -1.88 19.35
CA ASP A 261 -20.57 -3.19 19.79
C ASP A 261 -22.00 -3.52 19.31
N ASP A 262 -22.60 -2.59 18.55
CA ASP A 262 -23.91 -2.79 17.93
C ASP A 262 -23.84 -3.63 16.67
N PRO A 263 -24.45 -4.86 16.67
CA PRO A 263 -24.41 -5.76 15.52
C PRO A 263 -24.98 -5.16 14.24
N GLU A 264 -26.02 -4.33 14.33
CA GLU A 264 -26.69 -3.77 13.15
C GLU A 264 -25.80 -2.73 12.47
N THR A 265 -25.09 -1.91 13.22
CA THR A 265 -24.08 -0.97 12.68
C THR A 265 -22.94 -1.72 12.01
N LEU A 266 -22.44 -2.81 12.62
CA LEU A 266 -21.39 -3.64 12.04
C LEU A 266 -21.84 -4.37 10.78
N LYS A 267 -23.07 -4.93 10.76
CA LYS A 267 -23.66 -5.56 9.55
C LYS A 267 -23.76 -4.57 8.40
N ARG A 268 -24.28 -3.38 8.65
CA ARG A 268 -24.39 -2.32 7.63
C ARG A 268 -23.02 -1.92 7.11
N THR A 269 -22.04 -1.73 7.99
CA THR A 269 -20.66 -1.43 7.60
C THR A 269 -20.08 -2.55 6.74
N LEU A 270 -20.18 -3.81 7.17
CA LEU A 270 -19.65 -4.95 6.43
C LEU A 270 -20.33 -5.11 5.06
N LEU A 271 -21.64 -4.91 4.97
CA LEU A 271 -22.38 -4.96 3.71
C LEU A 271 -21.86 -3.95 2.70
N GLY A 272 -21.64 -2.70 3.14
CA GLY A 272 -21.07 -1.67 2.28
C GLY A 272 -19.64 -1.98 1.83
N LEU A 273 -18.83 -2.57 2.70
CA LEU A 273 -17.47 -3.02 2.33
C LEU A 273 -17.53 -4.20 1.34
N ALA A 274 -18.46 -5.13 1.53
CA ALA A 274 -18.66 -6.28 0.63
C ALA A 274 -19.12 -5.83 -0.76
N ASP A 275 -20.02 -4.84 -0.84
CA ASP A 275 -20.45 -4.26 -2.13
C ASP A 275 -19.29 -3.59 -2.87
N LYS A 276 -18.43 -2.85 -2.17
CA LYS A 276 -17.23 -2.24 -2.75
C LYS A 276 -16.25 -3.30 -3.29
N VAL A 277 -15.98 -4.35 -2.51
CA VAL A 277 -15.10 -5.43 -2.95
C VAL A 277 -15.69 -6.17 -4.15
N ALA A 278 -17.00 -6.46 -4.12
CA ALA A 278 -17.70 -7.13 -5.22
C ALA A 278 -17.70 -6.31 -6.52
N TRP A 279 -17.92 -4.99 -6.42
CA TRP A 279 -17.83 -4.09 -7.57
C TRP A 279 -16.45 -4.11 -8.21
N ARG A 280 -15.37 -4.04 -7.40
CA ARG A 280 -13.99 -4.13 -7.89
C ARG A 280 -13.71 -5.48 -8.56
N LEU A 281 -14.16 -6.59 -7.95
CA LEU A 281 -14.04 -7.91 -8.56
C LEU A 281 -14.66 -7.96 -9.96
N ARG A 282 -15.88 -7.43 -10.09
CA ARG A 282 -16.58 -7.42 -11.38
C ARG A 282 -15.95 -6.48 -12.40
N ARG A 283 -15.55 -5.27 -11.97
CA ARG A 283 -14.84 -4.28 -12.82
C ARG A 283 -13.57 -4.88 -13.41
N ASP A 284 -12.77 -5.58 -12.59
CA ASP A 284 -11.47 -6.12 -12.98
C ASP A 284 -11.57 -7.55 -13.56
N GLY A 285 -12.80 -8.08 -13.72
CA GLY A 285 -13.06 -9.38 -14.34
C GLY A 285 -12.69 -10.59 -13.48
N PHE A 286 -12.75 -10.44 -12.14
CA PHE A 286 -12.44 -11.51 -11.19
C PHE A 286 -13.68 -12.06 -10.47
N ALA A 287 -13.55 -13.30 -9.97
CA ALA A 287 -14.44 -13.92 -8.99
C ALA A 287 -13.60 -14.44 -7.81
N ALA A 288 -14.17 -14.41 -6.61
CA ALA A 288 -13.55 -14.84 -5.37
C ALA A 288 -13.84 -16.29 -5.05
N GLY A 289 -12.83 -17.12 -4.89
CA GLY A 289 -12.94 -18.49 -4.37
C GLY A 289 -12.97 -18.57 -2.84
N GLN A 290 -12.69 -17.45 -2.15
CA GLN A 290 -12.64 -17.38 -0.70
C GLN A 290 -13.02 -15.98 -0.21
N VAL A 291 -13.69 -15.90 0.94
CA VAL A 291 -13.86 -14.66 1.70
C VAL A 291 -13.18 -14.79 3.06
N SER A 292 -12.52 -13.73 3.47
CA SER A 292 -11.96 -13.54 4.82
C SER A 292 -12.57 -12.29 5.45
N VAL A 293 -12.88 -12.36 6.74
CA VAL A 293 -13.37 -11.23 7.53
C VAL A 293 -12.58 -11.13 8.82
N TYR A 294 -12.31 -9.90 9.27
CA TYR A 294 -11.56 -9.66 10.49
C TYR A 294 -12.01 -8.39 11.21
N PHE A 295 -11.86 -8.40 12.53
CA PHE A 295 -11.99 -7.26 13.42
C PHE A 295 -10.65 -6.91 14.06
N HIS A 296 -10.45 -5.61 14.31
CA HIS A 296 -9.50 -5.14 15.31
C HIS A 296 -10.26 -4.44 16.42
N PHE A 297 -9.81 -4.66 17.65
CA PHE A 297 -10.39 -4.09 18.87
C PHE A 297 -9.63 -2.82 19.31
N ALA A 298 -10.06 -2.21 20.43
CA ALA A 298 -9.48 -0.97 20.93
C ALA A 298 -7.98 -1.08 21.28
N ASP A 299 -7.56 -2.23 21.79
CA ASP A 299 -6.18 -2.58 22.14
C ASP A 299 -5.30 -2.96 20.93
N LEU A 300 -5.84 -2.85 19.72
CA LEU A 300 -5.23 -3.26 18.45
C LEU A 300 -5.02 -4.78 18.31
N SER A 301 -5.49 -5.59 19.24
CA SER A 301 -5.64 -7.03 19.00
C SER A 301 -6.68 -7.26 17.90
N GLY A 302 -6.71 -8.44 17.34
CA GLY A 302 -7.67 -8.75 16.29
C GLY A 302 -7.95 -10.23 16.18
N ASN A 303 -9.10 -10.53 15.61
CA ASN A 303 -9.51 -11.87 15.26
C ASN A 303 -10.13 -11.87 13.84
N GLY A 304 -9.99 -12.99 13.14
CA GLY A 304 -10.54 -13.13 11.80
C GLY A 304 -10.68 -14.58 11.40
N GLN A 305 -11.61 -14.79 10.49
CA GLN A 305 -11.87 -16.12 9.92
C GLN A 305 -12.05 -16.02 8.41
N GLN A 306 -11.94 -17.15 7.75
CA GLN A 306 -12.09 -17.27 6.31
C GLN A 306 -12.88 -18.53 5.94
N GLN A 307 -13.55 -18.45 4.80
CA GLN A 307 -14.30 -19.58 4.23
C GLN A 307 -14.11 -19.62 2.71
N ARG A 308 -13.88 -20.81 2.18
CA ARG A 308 -13.88 -21.06 0.72
C ARG A 308 -15.30 -21.20 0.22
N PHE A 309 -15.54 -20.75 -0.99
CA PHE A 309 -16.77 -20.99 -1.73
C PHE A 309 -16.65 -22.30 -2.53
N GLN A 310 -17.78 -22.97 -2.74
CA GLN A 310 -17.84 -24.10 -3.66
C GLN A 310 -17.67 -23.63 -5.10
N GLU A 311 -18.30 -22.51 -5.44
CA GLU A 311 -18.16 -21.84 -6.73
C GLU A 311 -17.70 -20.41 -6.52
N PRO A 312 -16.72 -19.92 -7.32
CA PRO A 312 -16.27 -18.55 -7.21
C PRO A 312 -17.40 -17.53 -7.43
N THR A 313 -17.41 -16.47 -6.66
CA THR A 313 -18.48 -15.45 -6.70
C THR A 313 -17.93 -14.03 -6.78
N ALA A 314 -18.67 -13.13 -7.42
CA ALA A 314 -18.47 -11.68 -7.38
C ALA A 314 -19.73 -10.95 -6.89
N ASP A 315 -20.65 -11.66 -6.19
CA ASP A 315 -21.86 -11.10 -5.60
C ASP A 315 -21.62 -10.57 -4.19
N GLY A 316 -21.89 -9.27 -3.97
CA GLY A 316 -21.67 -8.60 -2.69
C GLY A 316 -22.52 -9.17 -1.54
N LEU A 317 -23.76 -9.63 -1.83
CA LEU A 317 -24.59 -10.23 -0.79
C LEU A 317 -24.08 -11.61 -0.35
N THR A 318 -23.56 -12.39 -1.27
CA THR A 318 -22.95 -13.69 -0.96
C THR A 318 -21.69 -13.50 -0.12
N LEU A 319 -20.82 -12.56 -0.50
CA LEU A 319 -19.63 -12.18 0.29
C LEU A 319 -20.03 -11.73 1.70
N PHE A 320 -21.00 -10.83 1.81
CA PHE A 320 -21.50 -10.31 3.09
C PHE A 320 -22.08 -11.41 3.97
N ARG A 321 -23.03 -12.22 3.45
CA ARG A 321 -23.71 -13.26 4.24
C ARG A 321 -22.74 -14.29 4.79
N THR A 322 -21.79 -14.71 3.96
CA THR A 322 -20.76 -15.67 4.38
C THR A 322 -19.83 -15.04 5.41
N ALA A 323 -19.37 -13.81 5.20
CA ALA A 323 -18.52 -13.10 6.15
C ALA A 323 -19.23 -12.86 7.48
N TRP A 324 -20.51 -12.45 7.45
CA TRP A 324 -21.27 -12.24 8.68
C TRP A 324 -21.51 -13.55 9.45
N SER A 325 -21.85 -14.64 8.77
CA SER A 325 -22.01 -15.95 9.42
C SER A 325 -20.74 -16.46 10.10
N LEU A 326 -19.56 -16.04 9.61
CA LEU A 326 -18.30 -16.33 10.29
C LEU A 326 -18.18 -15.50 11.57
N ILE A 327 -18.49 -14.20 11.53
CA ILE A 327 -18.43 -13.31 12.70
C ILE A 327 -19.33 -13.82 13.84
N GLU A 328 -20.56 -14.22 13.52
CA GLU A 328 -21.53 -14.72 14.51
C GLU A 328 -21.04 -15.96 15.30
N ARG A 329 -20.03 -16.67 14.80
CA ARG A 329 -19.47 -17.85 15.48
C ARG A 329 -18.44 -17.53 16.56
N TRP A 330 -17.80 -16.37 16.48
CA TRP A 330 -16.67 -16.08 17.36
C TRP A 330 -16.70 -14.69 18.02
N TRP A 331 -17.50 -13.76 17.52
CA TRP A 331 -17.58 -12.44 18.12
C TRP A 331 -18.51 -12.45 19.36
N ASP A 332 -17.98 -11.98 20.44
CA ASP A 332 -18.63 -12.01 21.78
C ASP A 332 -19.25 -10.66 22.18
N GLY A 333 -19.34 -9.68 21.27
CA GLY A 333 -19.81 -8.34 21.56
C GLY A 333 -18.71 -7.36 21.99
N THR A 334 -17.44 -7.77 22.02
CA THR A 334 -16.33 -6.83 22.30
C THR A 334 -16.35 -5.68 21.30
N PRO A 335 -16.25 -4.40 21.76
CA PRO A 335 -16.32 -3.24 20.89
C PRO A 335 -15.26 -3.25 19.80
N VAL A 336 -15.69 -3.12 18.54
CA VAL A 336 -14.89 -3.21 17.33
C VAL A 336 -14.40 -1.83 16.91
N ARG A 337 -13.10 -1.70 16.70
CA ARG A 337 -12.43 -0.50 16.20
C ARG A 337 -12.33 -0.47 14.69
N LEU A 338 -12.06 -1.61 14.06
CA LEU A 338 -11.90 -1.74 12.61
C LEU A 338 -12.54 -3.05 12.15
N ILE A 339 -13.22 -2.98 11.03
CA ILE A 339 -13.79 -4.13 10.33
C ILE A 339 -13.20 -4.21 8.92
N GLY A 340 -12.85 -5.41 8.47
CA GLY A 340 -12.32 -5.65 7.12
C GLY A 340 -12.87 -6.92 6.49
N ILE A 341 -13.02 -6.89 5.16
CA ILE A 341 -13.38 -8.03 4.33
C ILE A 341 -12.39 -8.14 3.17
N THR A 342 -12.02 -9.37 2.84
CA THR A 342 -11.08 -9.66 1.75
C THR A 342 -11.58 -10.84 0.93
N ALA A 343 -11.69 -10.64 -0.37
CA ALA A 343 -11.88 -11.67 -1.38
C ALA A 343 -10.52 -12.25 -1.77
N GLY A 344 -10.35 -13.56 -1.63
CA GLY A 344 -9.12 -14.28 -1.94
C GLY A 344 -9.35 -15.40 -2.94
N MET A 345 -8.27 -16.11 -3.32
CA MET A 345 -8.31 -17.15 -4.33
C MET A 345 -8.99 -16.64 -5.62
N LEU A 346 -8.53 -15.49 -6.10
CA LEU A 346 -9.11 -14.85 -7.27
C LEU A 346 -8.90 -15.69 -8.52
N SER A 347 -9.96 -15.86 -9.31
CA SER A 347 -9.93 -16.45 -10.64
C SER A 347 -10.56 -15.48 -11.64
N LYS A 348 -10.12 -15.53 -12.90
CA LYS A 348 -10.81 -14.78 -13.95
C LYS A 348 -12.26 -15.28 -14.04
N LYS A 349 -13.20 -14.35 -14.13
CA LYS A 349 -14.62 -14.67 -14.28
C LYS A 349 -14.80 -15.49 -15.56
N VAL A 350 -15.34 -16.68 -15.44
CA VAL A 350 -15.79 -17.46 -16.59
C VAL A 350 -17.17 -16.92 -16.99
N ASP A 351 -17.35 -16.59 -18.27
CA ASP A 351 -18.64 -16.14 -18.81
C ASP A 351 -19.66 -17.27 -18.93
N GLN A 352 -19.87 -17.97 -17.82
CA GLN A 352 -20.91 -19.00 -17.75
C GLN A 352 -22.21 -18.34 -17.30
N GLN A 353 -23.22 -18.39 -18.16
CA GLN A 353 -24.55 -17.91 -17.81
C GLN A 353 -25.23 -18.88 -16.83
N PRO A 354 -25.84 -18.40 -15.75
CA PRO A 354 -26.61 -19.24 -14.86
C PRO A 354 -27.78 -19.92 -15.59
N LEU A 355 -28.06 -21.14 -15.20
CA LEU A 355 -29.16 -21.89 -15.79
C LEU A 355 -30.55 -21.35 -15.38
N PHE A 356 -30.65 -20.77 -14.18
CA PHE A 356 -31.96 -20.36 -13.64
C PHE A 356 -32.24 -18.88 -13.97
N LYS A 357 -33.47 -18.62 -14.49
CA LYS A 357 -33.94 -17.28 -14.85
C LYS A 357 -33.82 -16.24 -13.72
N LYS A 358 -33.99 -16.67 -12.46
CA LYS A 358 -33.86 -15.75 -11.30
C LYS A 358 -32.44 -15.24 -11.14
N GLU A 359 -31.43 -16.08 -11.32
CA GLU A 359 -30.02 -15.73 -11.24
C GLU A 359 -29.61 -14.87 -12.44
N GLN A 360 -30.09 -15.19 -13.64
CA GLN A 360 -29.88 -14.39 -14.85
C GLN A 360 -30.41 -12.97 -14.66
N LYS A 361 -31.63 -12.84 -14.08
CA LYS A 361 -32.22 -11.52 -13.78
C LYS A 361 -31.39 -10.75 -12.73
N LEU A 362 -30.90 -11.44 -11.70
CA LEU A 362 -30.04 -10.82 -10.67
C LEU A 362 -28.75 -10.28 -11.29
N LEU A 363 -28.07 -11.08 -12.12
CA LEU A 363 -26.86 -10.64 -12.82
C LEU A 363 -27.13 -9.45 -13.74
N SER A 364 -28.25 -9.46 -14.48
CA SER A 364 -28.61 -8.32 -15.34
C SER A 364 -28.84 -7.02 -14.55
N VAL A 365 -29.44 -7.12 -13.37
CA VAL A 365 -29.61 -5.96 -12.45
C VAL A 365 -28.26 -5.45 -11.95
N ILE A 366 -27.39 -6.36 -11.47
CA ILE A 366 -26.05 -6.00 -10.99
C ILE A 366 -25.26 -5.31 -12.12
N ASP A 367 -25.29 -5.87 -13.33
CA ASP A 367 -24.60 -5.32 -14.49
C ASP A 367 -25.11 -3.92 -14.88
N ALA A 368 -26.43 -3.70 -14.79
CA ALA A 368 -27.02 -2.39 -14.98
C ALA A 368 -26.57 -1.38 -13.92
N LEU A 369 -26.52 -1.80 -12.64
CA LEU A 369 -26.04 -0.95 -11.54
C LEU A 369 -24.54 -0.65 -11.66
N ASP A 370 -23.73 -1.63 -12.09
CA ASP A 370 -22.30 -1.40 -12.35
C ASP A 370 -22.07 -0.40 -13.49
N ARG A 371 -22.88 -0.43 -14.55
CA ARG A 371 -22.83 0.58 -15.62
C ARG A 371 -23.22 1.97 -15.13
N VAL A 372 -24.23 2.08 -14.27
CA VAL A 372 -24.59 3.35 -13.64
C VAL A 372 -23.45 3.88 -12.78
N GLN A 373 -22.84 3.02 -11.95
CA GLN A 373 -21.73 3.40 -11.09
C GLN A 373 -20.48 3.82 -11.90
N SER A 374 -20.16 3.09 -12.96
CA SER A 374 -19.01 3.44 -13.84
C SER A 374 -19.22 4.77 -14.58
N ARG A 375 -20.47 5.13 -14.90
CA ARG A 375 -20.79 6.37 -15.61
C ARG A 375 -20.96 7.59 -14.71
N PHE A 376 -21.52 7.41 -13.52
CA PHE A 376 -21.94 8.50 -12.63
C PHE A 376 -21.23 8.50 -11.27
N GLY A 377 -20.26 7.57 -11.06
CA GLY A 377 -19.48 7.46 -9.84
C GLY A 377 -20.10 6.57 -8.76
N SER A 378 -19.31 6.30 -7.72
CA SER A 378 -19.61 5.33 -6.67
C SER A 378 -20.83 5.68 -5.79
N LYS A 379 -21.32 6.92 -5.86
CA LYS A 379 -22.49 7.40 -5.10
C LYS A 379 -23.79 7.39 -5.91
N SER A 380 -23.77 6.91 -7.15
CA SER A 380 -24.91 6.95 -8.05
C SER A 380 -26.07 6.04 -7.63
N TRP A 381 -25.79 5.02 -6.85
CA TRP A 381 -26.77 4.15 -6.23
C TRP A 381 -26.26 3.60 -4.88
N THR A 382 -27.17 3.23 -4.01
CA THR A 382 -26.87 2.55 -2.75
C THR A 382 -28.03 1.65 -2.34
N ARG A 383 -27.76 0.65 -1.50
CA ARG A 383 -28.82 -0.14 -0.90
C ARG A 383 -29.62 0.72 0.10
N ALA A 384 -30.92 0.52 0.21
CA ALA A 384 -31.74 1.26 1.17
C ALA A 384 -31.22 1.16 2.61
N SER A 385 -30.70 -0.01 3.00
CA SER A 385 -30.08 -0.21 4.32
C SER A 385 -28.76 0.55 4.53
N LEU A 386 -28.18 1.14 3.49
CA LEU A 386 -26.91 1.85 3.54
C LEU A 386 -27.03 3.37 3.28
N VAL A 387 -28.24 3.90 3.14
CA VAL A 387 -28.48 5.32 2.80
C VAL A 387 -27.76 6.27 3.78
N ASP A 388 -27.73 5.93 5.09
CA ASP A 388 -27.11 6.75 6.13
C ASP A 388 -25.68 6.30 6.48
N VAL A 389 -25.09 5.35 5.73
CA VAL A 389 -23.74 4.85 5.99
C VAL A 389 -22.75 5.55 5.11
N GLU A 390 -21.96 6.44 5.68
CA GLU A 390 -20.86 7.08 4.98
C GLU A 390 -19.54 6.31 5.20
N PHE A 391 -18.95 5.81 4.11
CA PHE A 391 -17.60 5.28 4.14
C PHE A 391 -16.61 6.39 3.77
N LYS A 392 -15.55 6.51 4.57
CA LYS A 392 -14.42 7.37 4.19
C LYS A 392 -13.69 6.73 3.02
N ALA A 393 -13.27 7.54 2.05
CA ALA A 393 -12.43 7.08 0.96
C ALA A 393 -11.10 6.53 1.51
N ARG A 394 -10.54 5.53 0.82
CA ARG A 394 -9.24 4.94 1.18
C ARG A 394 -8.14 5.99 1.02
N SER A 395 -7.25 6.11 2.00
CA SER A 395 -6.15 7.07 1.97
C SER A 395 -4.88 6.52 1.34
N SER A 396 -4.81 5.21 1.12
CA SER A 396 -3.63 4.55 0.55
C SER A 396 -4.03 3.25 -0.13
N GLY A 397 -3.45 2.95 -1.26
CA GLY A 397 -3.62 1.71 -2.00
C GLY A 397 -2.97 1.82 -3.37
N TRP A 398 -2.40 0.69 -3.82
CA TRP A 398 -1.71 0.54 -5.08
C TRP A 398 -2.62 0.76 -6.30
N HIS A 399 -3.84 0.24 -6.24
CA HIS A 399 -4.85 0.45 -7.26
C HIS A 399 -5.86 1.46 -6.76
N TYR A 400 -5.93 2.54 -7.47
CA TYR A 400 -6.85 3.61 -7.23
C TYR A 400 -8.27 3.10 -7.50
N ASP A 401 -9.11 3.09 -6.47
CA ASP A 401 -10.54 2.99 -6.67
C ASP A 401 -10.99 4.34 -7.20
N HIS A 402 -11.30 4.44 -8.50
CA HIS A 402 -11.97 5.61 -9.06
C HIS A 402 -13.32 5.78 -8.36
N GLU A 403 -13.28 6.27 -7.13
CA GLU A 403 -14.43 6.79 -6.42
C GLU A 403 -14.63 8.24 -6.90
N LEU A 404 -15.14 8.39 -8.14
CA LEU A 404 -15.67 9.63 -8.60
C LEU A 404 -16.97 9.96 -7.87
#